data_a5a6fb4760f4da7697f3ab614c03f867
#
_entry.id   a5a6fb4760f4da7697f3ab614c03f867
#
_cell.length_a   1.000
_cell.length_b   1.000
_cell.length_c   1.000
_cell.angle_alpha   90.00
_cell.angle_beta   90.00
_cell.angle_gamma   90.00
#
_symmetry.space_group_name_H-M   'P 1'
#
loop_
_entity.id
_entity.type
_entity.pdbx_description
1 polymer ?
#
loop_
_entity_poly.entity_id
_entity_poly.type
_entity_poly.pdbx_seq_one_letter_code
_entity_poly.pdbx_strand_id
1 'polypeptide(L)'
;MEVTFDEADKNFIRVLQGDIPLTERPFLEIAEKLGISESQVIEKGKAFKEKGYIRRMGATLRHRQAGFSANGMGVWIVPEADRERVGAIMATFKEVTHCYERPSFEGWPYNLFTMIHGQSKEECFEVAARISKATGIADYNMLFSSREFKKTSMTYF
;
A
#
# COMPACT_ATOMS: atom_id res chain seq x y z
N MET A 1 -2.92 4.71 -23.28
CA MET A 1 -2.81 3.41 -23.99
C MET A 1 -3.24 2.34 -23.01
N GLU A 2 -4.23 1.55 -23.41
CA GLU A 2 -4.68 0.39 -22.62
C GLU A 2 -3.59 -0.70 -22.74
N VAL A 3 -3.13 -1.18 -21.58
CA VAL A 3 -2.10 -2.23 -21.53
C VAL A 3 -2.79 -3.57 -21.74
N THR A 4 -2.45 -4.26 -22.81
CA THR A 4 -2.94 -5.63 -23.08
C THR A 4 -1.84 -6.63 -22.72
N PHE A 5 -2.18 -7.60 -21.86
CA PHE A 5 -1.31 -8.73 -21.52
C PHE A 5 -1.76 -9.97 -22.31
N ASP A 6 -0.81 -10.65 -22.94
CA ASP A 6 -1.05 -11.98 -23.51
C ASP A 6 -1.17 -13.06 -22.43
N GLU A 7 -1.50 -14.30 -22.80
CA GLU A 7 -1.64 -15.38 -21.81
C GLU A 7 -0.32 -15.77 -21.15
N ALA A 8 0.82 -15.60 -21.80
CA ALA A 8 2.13 -15.84 -21.21
C ALA A 8 2.47 -14.74 -20.17
N ASP A 9 2.07 -13.49 -20.44
CA ASP A 9 2.19 -12.38 -19.50
C ASP A 9 1.31 -12.62 -18.26
N LYS A 10 0.04 -13.00 -18.47
CA LYS A 10 -0.90 -13.28 -17.39
C LYS A 10 -0.42 -14.44 -16.51
N ASN A 11 0.08 -15.53 -17.12
CA ASN A 11 0.65 -16.66 -16.37
C ASN A 11 1.88 -16.25 -15.55
N PHE A 12 2.75 -15.40 -16.12
CA PHE A 12 3.89 -14.85 -15.42
C PHE A 12 3.45 -14.02 -14.21
N ILE A 13 2.44 -13.16 -14.37
CA ILE A 13 1.88 -12.36 -13.28
C ILE A 13 1.25 -13.26 -12.23
N ARG A 14 0.45 -14.29 -12.59
CA ARG A 14 -0.16 -15.24 -11.66
C ARG A 14 0.89 -15.91 -10.75
N VAL A 15 2.03 -16.28 -11.29
CA VAL A 15 3.08 -16.92 -10.50
C VAL A 15 3.83 -15.92 -9.63
N LEU A 16 4.16 -14.73 -10.17
CA LEU A 16 4.94 -13.73 -9.43
C LEU A 16 4.15 -12.98 -8.36
N GLN A 17 2.83 -12.91 -8.43
CA GLN A 17 2.03 -12.27 -7.39
C GLN A 17 1.88 -13.14 -6.12
N GLY A 18 2.23 -14.42 -6.21
CA GLY A 18 2.31 -15.33 -5.08
C GLY A 18 3.62 -15.20 -4.29
N ASP A 19 3.80 -16.11 -3.34
CA ASP A 19 5.05 -16.18 -2.58
C ASP A 19 6.20 -16.66 -3.46
N ILE A 20 7.32 -15.96 -3.40
CA ILE A 20 8.56 -16.39 -4.05
C ILE A 20 9.13 -17.56 -3.23
N PRO A 21 9.52 -18.69 -3.88
CA PRO A 21 10.13 -19.80 -3.19
C PRO A 21 11.37 -19.39 -2.38
N LEU A 22 11.47 -19.85 -1.13
CA LEU A 22 12.62 -19.58 -0.25
C LEU A 22 13.70 -20.64 -0.46
N THR A 23 14.31 -20.67 -1.64
CA THR A 23 15.34 -21.61 -2.06
C THR A 23 16.55 -20.87 -2.59
N GLU A 24 17.65 -21.57 -2.84
CA GLU A 24 18.88 -20.97 -3.40
C GLU A 24 18.66 -20.40 -4.81
N ARG A 25 17.73 -20.98 -5.59
CA ARG A 25 17.41 -20.56 -6.96
C ARG A 25 15.91 -20.36 -7.18
N PRO A 26 15.31 -19.33 -6.58
CA PRO A 26 13.85 -19.15 -6.62
C PRO A 26 13.30 -18.94 -8.04
N PHE A 27 14.07 -18.30 -8.90
CA PHE A 27 13.64 -18.06 -10.29
C PHE A 27 13.71 -19.32 -11.15
N LEU A 28 14.53 -20.31 -10.79
CA LEU A 28 14.54 -21.63 -11.45
C LEU A 28 13.22 -22.36 -11.18
N GLU A 29 12.75 -22.39 -9.95
CA GLU A 29 11.46 -23.02 -9.62
C GLU A 29 10.27 -22.30 -10.29
N ILE A 30 10.35 -20.98 -10.42
CA ILE A 30 9.36 -20.18 -11.17
C ILE A 30 9.42 -20.56 -12.66
N ALA A 31 10.61 -20.70 -13.23
CA ALA A 31 10.83 -21.08 -14.61
C ALA A 31 10.23 -22.46 -14.93
N GLU A 32 10.43 -23.44 -14.05
CA GLU A 32 9.83 -24.78 -14.16
C GLU A 32 8.30 -24.73 -14.20
N LYS A 33 7.67 -23.92 -13.33
CA LYS A 33 6.21 -23.71 -13.30
C LYS A 33 5.69 -23.06 -14.57
N LEU A 34 6.50 -22.21 -15.20
CA LEU A 34 6.14 -21.48 -16.43
C LEU A 34 6.53 -22.20 -17.72
N GLY A 35 7.33 -23.28 -17.65
CA GLY A 35 7.85 -24.01 -18.81
C GLY A 35 8.85 -23.19 -19.65
N ILE A 36 9.60 -22.27 -19.05
CA ILE A 36 10.61 -21.42 -19.69
C ILE A 36 11.95 -21.50 -18.95
N SER A 37 13.00 -20.88 -19.47
CA SER A 37 14.30 -20.87 -18.79
C SER A 37 14.34 -19.84 -17.64
N GLU A 38 15.23 -20.06 -16.66
CA GLU A 38 15.44 -19.11 -15.56
C GLU A 38 15.86 -17.70 -16.08
N SER A 39 16.71 -17.66 -17.11
CA SER A 39 17.10 -16.39 -17.75
C SER A 39 15.90 -15.65 -18.32
N GLN A 40 14.96 -16.34 -18.98
CA GLN A 40 13.74 -15.74 -19.51
C GLN A 40 12.84 -15.18 -18.38
N VAL A 41 12.76 -15.86 -17.23
CA VAL A 41 12.03 -15.34 -16.05
C VAL A 41 12.65 -14.01 -15.58
N ILE A 42 13.98 -13.99 -15.45
CA ILE A 42 14.71 -12.80 -14.97
C ILE A 42 14.57 -11.64 -15.96
N GLU A 43 14.76 -11.90 -17.26
CA GLU A 43 14.63 -10.88 -18.31
C GLU A 43 13.21 -10.31 -18.37
N LYS A 44 12.20 -11.16 -18.33
CA LYS A 44 10.79 -10.73 -18.31
C LYS A 44 10.46 -9.93 -17.05
N GLY A 45 10.98 -10.33 -15.89
CA GLY A 45 10.83 -9.59 -14.64
C GLY A 45 11.45 -8.19 -14.70
N LYS A 46 12.66 -8.07 -15.28
CA LYS A 46 13.32 -6.77 -15.51
C LYS A 46 12.51 -5.89 -16.46
N ALA A 47 12.05 -6.43 -17.59
CA ALA A 47 11.24 -5.70 -18.55
C ALA A 47 9.90 -5.21 -17.94
N PHE A 48 9.25 -6.04 -17.09
CA PHE A 48 8.03 -5.65 -16.39
C PHE A 48 8.28 -4.56 -15.36
N LYS A 49 9.45 -4.57 -14.69
CA LYS A 49 9.84 -3.51 -13.76
C LYS A 49 10.12 -2.20 -14.50
N GLU A 50 10.85 -2.24 -15.61
CA GLU A 50 11.14 -1.06 -16.45
C GLU A 50 9.88 -0.41 -17.01
N LYS A 51 8.90 -1.24 -17.41
CA LYS A 51 7.58 -0.77 -17.88
C LYS A 51 6.66 -0.30 -16.74
N GLY A 52 7.07 -0.42 -15.49
CA GLY A 52 6.27 -0.03 -14.32
C GLY A 52 5.14 -1.01 -13.95
N TYR A 53 5.06 -2.18 -14.58
CA TYR A 53 4.07 -3.21 -14.24
C TYR A 53 4.38 -3.85 -12.88
N ILE A 54 5.65 -4.08 -12.58
CA ILE A 54 6.10 -4.48 -11.25
C ILE A 54 6.56 -3.22 -10.52
N ARG A 55 5.77 -2.77 -9.56
CA ARG A 55 6.07 -1.58 -8.75
C ARG A 55 7.25 -1.83 -7.81
N ARG A 56 7.25 -2.98 -7.12
CA ARG A 56 8.30 -3.43 -6.20
C ARG A 56 8.21 -4.93 -5.97
N MET A 57 9.35 -5.52 -5.65
CA MET A 57 9.44 -6.86 -5.07
C MET A 57 10.00 -6.72 -3.66
N GLY A 58 9.46 -7.46 -2.70
CA GLY A 58 9.92 -7.39 -1.33
C GLY A 58 9.12 -8.27 -0.39
N ALA A 59 9.67 -8.52 0.79
CA ALA A 59 8.98 -9.25 1.84
C ALA A 59 7.91 -8.37 2.50
N THR A 60 6.74 -8.94 2.75
CA THR A 60 5.69 -8.32 3.55
C THR A 60 5.75 -8.91 4.96
N LEU A 61 6.08 -8.09 5.95
CA LEU A 61 6.09 -8.51 7.34
C LEU A 61 4.68 -8.49 7.93
N ARG A 62 4.40 -9.43 8.81
CA ARG A 62 3.22 -9.37 9.68
C ARG A 62 3.46 -8.30 10.74
N HIS A 63 3.08 -7.06 10.44
CA HIS A 63 3.38 -5.88 11.26
C HIS A 63 2.98 -6.01 12.73
N ARG A 64 1.87 -6.71 13.06
CA ARG A 64 1.48 -6.98 14.44
C ARG A 64 2.49 -7.83 15.19
N GLN A 65 3.12 -8.79 14.51
CA GLN A 65 4.19 -9.62 15.09
C GLN A 65 5.53 -8.88 15.15
N ALA A 66 5.71 -7.88 14.30
CA ALA A 66 6.88 -6.99 14.29
C ALA A 66 6.77 -5.80 15.26
N GLY A 67 5.77 -5.80 16.17
CA GLY A 67 5.62 -4.77 17.20
C GLY A 67 4.74 -3.58 16.79
N PHE A 68 4.32 -3.46 15.54
CA PHE A 68 3.41 -2.39 15.08
C PHE A 68 1.96 -2.87 15.19
N SER A 69 1.40 -2.77 16.40
CA SER A 69 0.08 -3.34 16.69
C SER A 69 -1.08 -2.40 16.36
N ALA A 70 -0.81 -1.10 16.20
CA ALA A 70 -1.83 -0.10 15.93
C ALA A 70 -1.77 0.46 14.50
N ASN A 71 -2.92 0.40 13.82
CA ASN A 71 -3.15 1.06 12.56
C ASN A 71 -4.36 1.96 12.72
N GLY A 72 -4.15 3.28 12.72
CA GLY A 72 -5.21 4.27 12.79
C GLY A 72 -5.48 4.89 11.43
N MET A 73 -6.73 4.95 11.03
CA MET A 73 -7.13 5.77 9.90
C MET A 73 -7.50 7.16 10.40
N GLY A 74 -6.62 8.14 10.15
CA GLY A 74 -6.92 9.55 10.34
C GLY A 74 -7.87 10.01 9.25
N VAL A 75 -9.00 10.63 9.67
CA VAL A 75 -10.00 11.19 8.76
C VAL A 75 -10.08 12.69 9.02
N TRP A 76 -9.97 13.50 7.96
CA TRP A 76 -9.71 14.94 8.05
C TRP A 76 -10.73 15.72 7.24
N ILE A 77 -11.18 16.87 7.79
CA ILE A 77 -12.00 17.85 7.07
C ILE A 77 -11.06 18.95 6.60
N VAL A 78 -10.80 19.00 5.29
CA VAL A 78 -9.85 19.95 4.71
C VAL A 78 -10.58 20.83 3.70
N PRO A 79 -10.44 22.16 3.78
CA PRO A 79 -10.98 23.06 2.76
C PRO A 79 -10.47 22.69 1.37
N GLU A 80 -11.30 22.83 0.35
CA GLU A 80 -10.97 22.42 -1.02
C GLU A 80 -9.68 23.07 -1.54
N ALA A 81 -9.50 24.36 -1.28
CA ALA A 81 -8.31 25.10 -1.68
C ALA A 81 -7.01 24.62 -1.04
N ASP A 82 -7.10 23.90 0.08
CA ASP A 82 -5.95 23.43 0.85
C ASP A 82 -5.61 21.94 0.63
N ARG A 83 -6.47 21.16 -0.03
CA ARG A 83 -6.36 19.70 -0.11
C ARG A 83 -5.03 19.21 -0.66
N GLU A 84 -4.56 19.81 -1.76
CA GLU A 84 -3.29 19.44 -2.38
C GLU A 84 -2.10 19.73 -1.44
N ARG A 85 -2.04 20.94 -0.88
CA ARG A 85 -1.01 21.36 0.08
C ARG A 85 -1.00 20.46 1.31
N VAL A 86 -2.15 20.25 1.90
CA VAL A 86 -2.31 19.43 3.12
C VAL A 86 -1.98 17.97 2.85
N GLY A 87 -2.47 17.39 1.76
CA GLY A 87 -2.17 16.03 1.35
C GLY A 87 -0.68 15.81 1.11
N ALA A 88 0.00 16.77 0.46
CA ALA A 88 1.45 16.73 0.26
C ALA A 88 2.22 16.74 1.60
N ILE A 89 1.81 17.59 2.56
CA ILE A 89 2.42 17.60 3.90
C ILE A 89 2.18 16.28 4.63
N MET A 90 0.96 15.77 4.63
CA MET A 90 0.62 14.48 5.26
C MET A 90 1.45 13.33 4.72
N ALA A 91 1.71 13.31 3.42
CA ALA A 91 2.50 12.28 2.75
C ALA A 91 4.01 12.33 3.13
N THR A 92 4.52 13.39 3.73
CA THR A 92 5.92 13.46 4.19
C THR A 92 6.16 12.74 5.52
N PHE A 93 5.10 12.43 6.28
CA PHE A 93 5.25 11.73 7.54
C PHE A 93 5.59 10.26 7.32
N LYS A 94 6.69 9.78 7.89
CA LYS A 94 7.16 8.38 7.73
C LYS A 94 6.17 7.35 8.27
N GLU A 95 5.37 7.72 9.26
CA GLU A 95 4.35 6.89 9.88
C GLU A 95 3.07 6.79 9.01
N VAL A 96 2.94 7.64 7.99
CA VAL A 96 1.82 7.64 7.04
C VAL A 96 2.20 6.82 5.81
N THR A 97 1.53 5.70 5.62
CA THR A 97 1.79 4.83 4.45
C THR A 97 0.87 5.11 3.27
N HIS A 98 -0.29 5.68 3.52
CA HIS A 98 -1.29 6.01 2.51
C HIS A 98 -1.94 7.34 2.89
N CYS A 99 -2.12 8.19 1.89
CA CYS A 99 -2.88 9.42 1.98
C CYS A 99 -3.77 9.52 0.75
N TYR A 100 -5.10 9.63 0.95
CA TYR A 100 -6.07 9.66 -0.14
C TYR A 100 -7.07 10.80 0.05
N GLU A 101 -7.43 11.44 -1.05
CA GLU A 101 -8.63 12.26 -1.14
C GLU A 101 -9.82 11.39 -1.54
N ARG A 102 -10.98 11.66 -0.94
CA ARG A 102 -12.26 11.04 -1.29
C ARG A 102 -13.36 12.09 -1.21
N PRO A 103 -14.43 11.97 -2.01
CA PRO A 103 -15.56 12.87 -1.90
C PRO A 103 -16.21 12.73 -0.52
N SER A 104 -16.61 13.89 0.05
CA SER A 104 -17.47 13.94 1.23
C SER A 104 -18.94 13.80 0.83
N PHE A 105 -19.79 13.43 1.78
CA PHE A 105 -21.23 13.32 1.58
C PHE A 105 -21.98 13.70 2.87
N GLU A 106 -23.29 13.79 2.79
CA GLU A 106 -24.15 14.15 3.94
C GLU A 106 -23.92 13.17 5.10
N GLY A 107 -23.67 13.72 6.30
CA GLY A 107 -23.35 12.93 7.49
C GLY A 107 -21.90 12.42 7.56
N TRP A 108 -21.08 12.63 6.51
CA TRP A 108 -19.67 12.24 6.49
C TRP A 108 -18.80 13.31 5.81
N PRO A 109 -18.37 14.33 6.55
CA PRO A 109 -17.70 15.51 5.99
C PRO A 109 -16.21 15.29 5.66
N TYR A 110 -15.63 14.20 6.06
CA TYR A 110 -14.19 13.93 5.89
C TYR A 110 -13.85 13.71 4.41
N ASN A 111 -12.75 14.30 3.97
CA ASN A 111 -12.32 14.31 2.57
C ASN A 111 -10.84 13.96 2.34
N LEU A 112 -9.98 14.02 3.37
CA LEU A 112 -8.66 13.43 3.34
C LEU A 112 -8.55 12.30 4.36
N PHE A 113 -7.77 11.26 4.00
CA PHE A 113 -7.65 10.02 4.77
C PHE A 113 -6.19 9.62 4.81
N THR A 114 -5.66 9.39 6.01
CA THR A 114 -4.29 8.92 6.24
C THR A 114 -4.28 7.59 6.97
N MET A 115 -3.48 6.63 6.49
CA MET A 115 -3.22 5.40 7.24
C MET A 115 -1.95 5.59 8.05
N ILE A 116 -2.12 5.72 9.37
CA ILE A 116 -1.06 5.97 10.34
C ILE A 116 -0.71 4.65 11.04
N HIS A 117 0.58 4.31 11.09
CA HIS A 117 1.08 3.13 11.78
C HIS A 117 1.83 3.54 13.04
N GLY A 118 1.57 2.82 14.13
CA GLY A 118 2.22 3.02 15.42
C GLY A 118 2.29 1.72 16.22
N GLN A 119 3.06 1.73 17.28
CA GLN A 119 3.15 0.61 18.23
C GLN A 119 1.90 0.56 19.13
N SER A 120 1.30 1.73 19.39
CA SER A 120 0.07 1.86 20.20
C SER A 120 -0.91 2.85 19.55
N LYS A 121 -2.16 2.87 20.05
CA LYS A 121 -3.16 3.86 19.64
C LYS A 121 -2.73 5.27 20.02
N GLU A 122 -2.11 5.42 21.17
CA GLU A 122 -1.60 6.69 21.71
C GLU A 122 -0.57 7.29 20.74
N GLU A 123 0.36 6.47 20.24
CA GLU A 123 1.34 6.90 19.23
C GLU A 123 0.65 7.37 17.94
N CYS A 124 -0.40 6.66 17.49
CA CYS A 124 -1.16 7.10 16.33
C CYS A 124 -1.84 8.46 16.56
N PHE A 125 -2.37 8.72 17.75
CA PHE A 125 -2.92 10.04 18.11
C PHE A 125 -1.84 11.12 18.17
N GLU A 126 -0.65 10.82 18.68
CA GLU A 126 0.50 11.76 18.69
C GLU A 126 0.92 12.14 17.26
N VAL A 127 0.98 11.15 16.36
CA VAL A 127 1.25 11.40 14.94
C VAL A 127 0.17 12.28 14.32
N ALA A 128 -1.11 11.98 14.58
CA ALA A 128 -2.22 12.81 14.09
C ALA A 128 -2.14 14.24 14.62
N ALA A 129 -1.80 14.43 15.89
CA ALA A 129 -1.61 15.77 16.47
C ALA A 129 -0.43 16.54 15.81
N ARG A 130 0.68 15.84 15.49
CA ARG A 130 1.79 16.44 14.73
C ARG A 130 1.37 16.84 13.32
N ILE A 131 0.58 16.01 12.63
CA ILE A 131 0.01 16.31 11.34
C ILE A 131 -0.91 17.52 11.41
N SER A 132 -1.83 17.55 12.38
CA SER A 132 -2.73 18.69 12.64
C SER A 132 -1.94 19.99 12.81
N LYS A 133 -0.90 19.98 13.64
CA LYS A 133 -0.03 21.15 13.86
C LYS A 133 0.70 21.59 12.58
N ALA A 134 1.21 20.64 11.80
CA ALA A 134 1.97 20.92 10.58
C ALA A 134 1.08 21.47 9.44
N THR A 135 -0.16 21.02 9.36
CA THR A 135 -1.11 21.38 8.29
C THR A 135 -1.98 22.55 8.67
N GLY A 136 -2.18 22.81 9.97
CA GLY A 136 -3.17 23.77 10.50
C GLY A 136 -4.61 23.23 10.52
N ILE A 137 -4.83 21.95 10.21
CA ILE A 137 -6.15 21.32 10.21
C ILE A 137 -6.45 20.77 11.59
N ALA A 138 -7.46 21.32 12.26
CA ALA A 138 -7.90 20.90 13.59
C ALA A 138 -9.05 19.88 13.55
N ASP A 139 -9.83 19.88 12.49
CA ASP A 139 -11.01 19.03 12.35
C ASP A 139 -10.62 17.65 11.81
N TYR A 140 -10.34 16.72 12.73
CA TYR A 140 -10.01 15.34 12.38
C TYR A 140 -10.53 14.35 13.42
N ASN A 141 -10.59 13.09 13.03
CA ASN A 141 -10.86 11.98 13.93
C ASN A 141 -9.95 10.78 13.60
N MET A 142 -9.86 9.83 14.53
CA MET A 142 -9.07 8.61 14.37
C MET A 142 -9.98 7.39 14.47
N LEU A 143 -9.94 6.57 13.43
CA LEU A 143 -10.69 5.32 13.36
C LEU A 143 -9.75 4.13 13.49
N PHE A 144 -10.10 3.20 14.39
CA PHE A 144 -9.35 1.97 14.58
C PHE A 144 -10.21 0.76 14.27
N SER A 145 -9.62 -0.22 13.58
CA SER A 145 -10.32 -1.48 13.32
C SER A 145 -10.49 -2.25 14.63
N SER A 146 -11.73 -2.62 14.95
CA SER A 146 -12.05 -3.48 16.09
C SER A 146 -11.89 -4.97 15.75
N ARG A 147 -12.13 -5.35 14.47
CA ARG A 147 -12.05 -6.73 13.99
C ARG A 147 -11.64 -6.75 12.53
N GLU A 148 -10.72 -7.65 12.18
CA GLU A 148 -10.31 -7.94 10.81
C GLU A 148 -10.96 -9.24 10.36
N PHE A 149 -11.80 -9.19 9.32
CA PHE A 149 -12.44 -10.37 8.76
C PHE A 149 -11.66 -10.98 7.60
N LYS A 150 -10.97 -10.12 6.83
CA LYS A 150 -10.16 -10.55 5.69
C LYS A 150 -9.06 -9.51 5.40
N LYS A 151 -7.85 -9.99 5.18
CA LYS A 151 -6.73 -9.19 4.72
C LYS A 151 -5.91 -10.01 3.71
N THR A 152 -6.19 -9.80 2.45
CA THR A 152 -5.51 -10.44 1.33
C THR A 152 -5.15 -9.39 0.31
N SER A 153 -4.07 -9.62 -0.44
CA SER A 153 -3.77 -8.82 -1.63
C SER A 153 -4.76 -9.14 -2.74
N MET A 154 -4.96 -8.19 -3.65
CA MET A 154 -5.72 -8.42 -4.87
C MET A 154 -4.98 -9.44 -5.74
N THR A 155 -5.70 -10.38 -6.32
CA THR A 155 -5.17 -11.33 -7.30
C THR A 155 -5.55 -10.84 -8.70
N TYR A 156 -4.55 -10.72 -9.55
CA TYR A 156 -4.72 -10.33 -10.96
C TYR A 156 -4.72 -11.60 -11.82
N PHE A 157 -5.69 -11.69 -12.72
CA PHE A 157 -5.90 -12.80 -13.67
C PHE A 157 -6.16 -14.19 -13.07
#